data_c1ee2815c7c43af7e5efcbe2e6d14256
#
_entry.id   c1ee2815c7c43af7e5efcbe2e6d14256
#
_cell.length_a   1.000
_cell.length_b   1.000
_cell.length_c   1.000
_cell.angle_alpha   90.00
_cell.angle_beta   90.00
_cell.angle_gamma   90.00
#
_symmetry.space_group_name_H-M   'P 1'
#
loop_
_entity.id
_entity.type
_entity.pdbx_description
1 polymer ?
#
loop_
_entity_poly.entity_id
_entity_poly.type
_entity_poly.pdbx_seq_one_letter_code
_entity_poly.pdbx_strand_id
1 'polypeptide(L)'
;TRKESSAASDVYKRQGSHIKGLIINYLDHFYPSLLKIPNFLVEFITPIIKATKGREVKSFFTIPEYEQWKESSEGGRGWTIKYYKGLGTSKAEDMKNYFRDMDTHMLSFDTIRPVDHDLVDLAFNKKKADDRKEWLRQFVPGTYLDHRIRNIPISDFINKELILFSMADNIRSIPSVVDGLKPGQRKVLFG
;
A
#
# COMPACT_ATOMS: atom_id res chain seq x y z
N THR A 1 -21.02 6.10 -3.44
CA THR A 1 -20.44 4.93 -2.71
C THR A 1 -19.65 4.01 -3.62
N ARG A 2 -20.12 3.65 -4.84
CA ARG A 2 -19.39 2.78 -5.79
C ARG A 2 -18.10 3.43 -6.37
N LYS A 3 -18.09 4.74 -6.61
CA LYS A 3 -16.90 5.46 -7.13
C LYS A 3 -15.78 5.56 -6.09
N GLU A 4 -16.11 5.72 -4.83
CA GLU A 4 -15.13 5.82 -3.74
C GLU A 4 -14.46 4.47 -3.46
N SER A 5 -15.21 3.38 -3.46
CA SER A 5 -14.69 2.02 -3.30
C SER A 5 -13.69 1.63 -4.41
N SER A 6 -13.97 2.02 -5.67
CA SER A 6 -13.04 1.74 -6.78
C SER A 6 -11.78 2.61 -6.71
N ALA A 7 -11.88 3.85 -6.22
CA ALA A 7 -10.73 4.73 -6.03
C ALA A 7 -9.82 4.23 -4.91
N ALA A 8 -10.38 3.79 -3.78
CA ALA A 8 -9.62 3.20 -2.68
C ALA A 8 -8.86 1.95 -3.13
N SER A 9 -9.51 1.03 -3.84
CA SER A 9 -8.87 -0.16 -4.41
C SER A 9 -7.72 0.19 -5.38
N ASP A 10 -7.85 1.28 -6.15
CA ASP A 10 -6.82 1.74 -7.09
C ASP A 10 -5.61 2.37 -6.38
N VAL A 11 -5.82 2.98 -5.22
CA VAL A 11 -4.74 3.58 -4.40
C VAL A 11 -3.82 2.49 -3.86
N TYR A 12 -4.34 1.43 -3.25
CA TYR A 12 -3.52 0.31 -2.76
C TYR A 12 -2.71 -0.36 -3.88
N LYS A 13 -3.25 -0.45 -5.09
CA LYS A 13 -2.54 -1.02 -6.25
C LYS A 13 -1.35 -0.18 -6.71
N ARG A 14 -1.29 1.11 -6.39
CA ARG A 14 -0.31 2.07 -6.95
C ARG A 14 0.72 2.56 -5.95
N GLN A 15 0.69 2.13 -4.69
CA GLN A 15 1.66 2.53 -3.66
C GLN A 15 3.04 1.88 -3.80
N GLY A 16 3.26 1.09 -4.85
CA GLY A 16 4.54 0.44 -5.08
C GLY A 16 4.82 -0.74 -4.14
N SER A 17 3.81 -1.25 -3.42
CA SER A 17 3.97 -2.34 -2.45
C SER A 17 4.60 -3.59 -3.05
N HIS A 18 4.25 -3.93 -4.29
CA HIS A 18 4.88 -5.05 -4.99
C HIS A 18 6.36 -4.78 -5.28
N ILE A 19 6.71 -3.59 -5.74
CA ILE A 19 8.10 -3.20 -6.03
C ILE A 19 8.93 -3.22 -4.74
N LYS A 20 8.38 -2.70 -3.63
CA LYS A 20 9.01 -2.78 -2.30
C LYS A 20 9.27 -4.24 -1.90
N GLY A 21 8.26 -5.09 -2.05
CA GLY A 21 8.40 -6.52 -1.78
C GLY A 21 9.46 -7.19 -2.64
N LEU A 22 9.54 -6.87 -3.94
CA LEU A 22 10.58 -7.39 -4.84
C LEU A 22 11.98 -6.92 -4.42
N ILE A 23 12.14 -5.68 -3.98
CA ILE A 23 13.42 -5.16 -3.46
C ILE A 23 13.82 -5.91 -2.20
N ILE A 24 12.90 -6.09 -1.25
CA ILE A 24 13.15 -6.85 -0.02
C ILE A 24 13.56 -8.29 -0.37
N ASN A 25 12.81 -8.95 -1.25
CA ASN A 25 13.14 -10.32 -1.69
C ASN A 25 14.52 -10.39 -2.37
N TYR A 26 14.86 -9.42 -3.20
CA TYR A 26 16.17 -9.34 -3.84
C TYR A 26 17.31 -9.19 -2.82
N LEU A 27 17.14 -8.30 -1.86
CA LEU A 27 18.11 -8.07 -0.79
C LEU A 27 18.22 -9.30 0.12
N ASP A 28 17.10 -9.91 0.46
CA ASP A 28 17.08 -11.12 1.29
C ASP A 28 17.81 -12.29 0.63
N HIS A 29 17.64 -12.45 -0.67
CA HIS A 29 18.26 -13.54 -1.42
C HIS A 29 19.75 -13.32 -1.68
N PHE A 30 20.16 -12.13 -2.11
CA PHE A 30 21.53 -11.85 -2.55
C PHE A 30 22.40 -11.17 -1.50
N TYR A 31 21.79 -10.36 -0.61
CA TYR A 31 22.52 -9.50 0.33
C TYR A 31 21.85 -9.47 1.72
N PRO A 32 21.58 -10.63 2.35
CA PRO A 32 20.82 -10.68 3.61
C PRO A 32 21.50 -9.92 4.75
N SER A 33 22.83 -9.75 4.70
CA SER A 33 23.58 -8.96 5.67
C SER A 33 23.23 -7.47 5.67
N LEU A 34 22.78 -6.93 4.54
CA LEU A 34 22.37 -5.53 4.46
C LEU A 34 21.07 -5.27 5.23
N LEU A 35 20.13 -6.24 5.21
CA LEU A 35 18.88 -6.16 5.95
C LEU A 35 19.04 -6.28 7.47
N LYS A 36 20.25 -6.63 7.94
CA LYS A 36 20.61 -6.66 9.37
C LYS A 36 21.14 -5.32 9.87
N ILE A 37 21.40 -4.36 8.97
CA ILE A 37 21.89 -3.04 9.33
C ILE A 37 20.69 -2.15 9.70
N PRO A 38 20.64 -1.58 10.91
CA PRO A 38 19.57 -0.68 11.32
C PRO A 38 19.42 0.51 10.36
N ASN A 39 18.22 0.87 10.02
CA ASN A 39 17.88 1.98 9.12
C ASN A 39 18.51 1.90 7.72
N PHE A 40 18.93 0.73 7.27
CA PHE A 40 19.45 0.53 5.92
C PHE A 40 18.33 0.66 4.88
N LEU A 41 17.19 0.02 5.13
CA LEU A 41 16.05 0.08 4.25
C LEU A 41 15.06 1.12 4.78
N VAL A 42 14.81 2.15 3.98
CA VAL A 42 13.88 3.23 4.31
C VAL A 42 12.86 3.40 3.21
N GLU A 43 11.67 3.83 3.58
CA GLU A 43 10.58 4.13 2.67
C GLU A 43 10.22 5.61 2.75
N PHE A 44 10.09 6.26 1.59
CA PHE A 44 9.55 7.61 1.51
C PHE A 44 8.05 7.54 1.21
N ILE A 45 7.22 7.96 2.15
CA ILE A 45 5.76 7.93 2.03
C ILE A 45 5.21 9.30 1.64
N THR A 46 4.18 9.29 0.80
CA THR A 46 3.44 10.50 0.42
C THR A 46 1.96 10.33 0.71
N PRO A 47 1.24 11.41 1.04
CA PRO A 47 -0.19 11.33 1.28
C PRO A 47 -0.93 10.76 0.07
N ILE A 48 -1.89 9.89 0.31
CA ILE A 48 -2.78 9.34 -0.71
C ILE A 48 -4.01 10.20 -0.92
N ILE A 49 -4.38 10.96 0.11
CA ILE A 49 -5.51 11.90 0.07
C ILE A 49 -5.09 13.21 0.74
N LYS A 50 -5.46 14.33 0.13
CA LYS A 50 -5.45 15.65 0.77
C LYS A 50 -6.86 16.23 0.76
N ALA A 51 -7.31 16.69 1.91
CA ALA A 51 -8.53 17.48 2.09
C ALA A 51 -8.15 18.94 2.32
N THR A 52 -8.76 19.84 1.56
CA THR A 52 -8.45 21.29 1.62
C THR A 52 -9.73 22.09 1.88
N LYS A 53 -9.68 23.01 2.85
CA LYS A 53 -10.75 23.96 3.15
C LYS A 53 -10.16 25.34 3.40
N GLY A 54 -10.25 26.22 2.41
CA GLY A 54 -9.57 27.51 2.45
C GLY A 54 -8.06 27.37 2.56
N ARG A 55 -7.48 27.79 3.69
CA ARG A 55 -6.04 27.65 3.97
C ARG A 55 -5.66 26.38 4.74
N GLU A 56 -6.66 25.67 5.25
CA GLU A 56 -6.42 24.42 5.99
C GLU A 56 -6.23 23.26 5.04
N VAL A 57 -5.18 22.45 5.28
CA VAL A 57 -4.87 21.26 4.51
C VAL A 57 -4.67 20.09 5.48
N LYS A 58 -5.39 18.99 5.26
CA LYS A 58 -5.20 17.73 5.97
C LYS A 58 -4.70 16.68 5.01
N SER A 59 -3.65 15.98 5.40
CA SER A 59 -3.03 14.91 4.61
C SER A 59 -3.31 13.57 5.27
N PHE A 60 -3.67 12.56 4.47
CA PHE A 60 -3.95 11.21 4.94
C PHE A 60 -3.06 10.22 4.18
N PHE A 61 -2.41 9.34 4.92
CA PHE A 61 -1.49 8.35 4.37
C PHE A 61 -2.16 6.98 4.18
N THR A 62 -3.31 6.76 4.84
CA THR A 62 -4.10 5.52 4.71
C THR A 62 -5.58 5.83 4.47
N ILE A 63 -6.28 4.89 3.83
CA ILE A 63 -7.74 5.02 3.61
C ILE A 63 -8.51 4.98 4.93
N PRO A 64 -8.24 4.07 5.89
CA PRO A 64 -8.94 4.05 7.16
C PRO A 64 -8.83 5.36 7.95
N GLU A 65 -7.65 6.00 7.93
CA GLU A 65 -7.45 7.31 8.56
C GLU A 65 -8.36 8.38 7.95
N TYR A 66 -8.46 8.39 6.61
CA TYR A 66 -9.36 9.32 5.91
C TYR A 66 -10.82 9.03 6.19
N GLU A 67 -11.24 7.77 6.20
CA GLU A 67 -12.62 7.37 6.47
C GLU A 67 -13.04 7.76 7.90
N GLN A 68 -12.18 7.48 8.89
CA GLN A 68 -12.41 7.89 10.28
C GLN A 68 -12.54 9.42 10.42
N TRP A 69 -11.67 10.18 9.74
CA TRP A 69 -11.79 11.63 9.73
C TRP A 69 -13.08 12.08 9.03
N LYS A 70 -13.45 11.47 7.94
CA LYS A 70 -14.65 11.80 7.19
C LYS A 70 -15.91 11.59 8.05
N GLU A 71 -15.99 10.49 8.80
CA GLU A 71 -17.07 10.22 9.74
C GLU A 71 -17.16 11.27 10.84
N SER A 72 -16.02 11.68 11.41
CA SER A 72 -15.95 12.69 12.47
C SER A 72 -16.20 14.14 11.98
N SER A 73 -16.15 14.39 10.67
CA SER A 73 -16.20 15.72 10.05
C SER A 73 -17.46 15.95 9.21
N GLU A 74 -18.60 15.44 9.63
CA GLU A 74 -19.88 15.56 8.90
C GLU A 74 -19.76 15.15 7.41
N GLY A 75 -19.02 14.08 7.12
CA GLY A 75 -18.78 13.61 5.77
C GLY A 75 -17.78 14.44 4.96
N GLY A 76 -17.00 15.32 5.61
CA GLY A 76 -16.07 16.22 4.94
C GLY A 76 -16.77 17.39 4.23
N ARG A 77 -17.94 17.82 4.70
CA ARG A 77 -18.72 18.90 4.09
C ARG A 77 -17.92 20.21 4.01
N GLY A 78 -17.87 20.79 2.81
CA GLY A 78 -17.10 22.01 2.54
C GLY A 78 -15.60 21.80 2.34
N TRP A 79 -15.13 20.56 2.31
CA TRP A 79 -13.76 20.21 1.98
C TRP A 79 -13.62 19.76 0.52
N THR A 80 -12.58 20.21 -0.14
CA THR A 80 -12.17 19.72 -1.46
C THR A 80 -11.23 18.54 -1.28
N ILE A 81 -11.64 17.36 -1.75
CA ILE A 81 -10.87 16.13 -1.61
C ILE A 81 -10.10 15.86 -2.89
N LYS A 82 -8.79 15.65 -2.76
CA LYS A 82 -7.91 15.26 -3.87
C LYS A 82 -7.22 13.94 -3.56
N TYR A 83 -7.37 12.98 -4.46
CA TYR A 83 -6.68 11.69 -4.41
C TYR A 83 -5.37 11.75 -5.18
N TYR A 84 -4.30 11.24 -4.55
CA TYR A 84 -2.97 11.16 -5.14
C TYR A 84 -2.68 9.69 -5.51
N LYS A 85 -2.36 9.46 -6.78
CA LYS A 85 -2.13 8.13 -7.33
C LYS A 85 -0.64 7.82 -7.52
N GLY A 86 0.18 8.24 -6.58
CA GLY A 86 1.64 8.16 -6.64
C GLY A 86 2.30 9.50 -6.95
N LEU A 87 3.62 9.50 -7.06
CA LEU A 87 4.45 10.72 -7.18
C LEU A 87 4.09 11.60 -8.40
N GLY A 88 3.65 11.00 -9.50
CA GLY A 88 3.29 11.71 -10.74
C GLY A 88 2.07 12.63 -10.64
N THR A 89 1.29 12.58 -9.56
CA THR A 89 0.15 13.48 -9.31
C THR A 89 0.48 14.62 -8.36
N SER A 90 1.66 14.61 -7.75
CA SER A 90 2.15 15.66 -6.88
C SER A 90 2.71 16.82 -7.68
N LYS A 91 2.48 18.06 -7.21
CA LYS A 91 3.10 19.25 -7.77
C LYS A 91 4.52 19.42 -7.20
N ALA A 92 5.36 20.19 -7.88
CA ALA A 92 6.71 20.52 -7.38
C ALA A 92 6.70 21.12 -5.97
N GLU A 93 5.69 21.94 -5.66
CA GLU A 93 5.52 22.53 -4.33
C GLU A 93 5.18 21.47 -3.25
N ASP A 94 4.34 20.48 -3.59
CA ASP A 94 4.05 19.35 -2.69
C ASP A 94 5.35 18.62 -2.34
N MET A 95 6.20 18.35 -3.33
CA MET A 95 7.48 17.66 -3.13
C MET A 95 8.43 18.47 -2.24
N LYS A 96 8.55 19.78 -2.47
CA LYS A 96 9.34 20.66 -1.60
C LYS A 96 8.88 20.60 -0.14
N ASN A 97 7.58 20.58 0.08
CA ASN A 97 7.02 20.50 1.43
C ASN A 97 7.30 19.14 2.07
N TYR A 98 7.20 18.03 1.32
CA TYR A 98 7.55 16.69 1.82
C TYR A 98 9.03 16.58 2.22
N PHE A 99 9.93 17.14 1.41
CA PHE A 99 11.36 17.16 1.73
C PHE A 99 11.73 18.09 2.90
N ARG A 100 10.92 19.10 3.20
CA ARG A 100 11.11 19.94 4.40
C ARG A 100 10.70 19.21 5.68
N ASP A 101 9.77 18.28 5.60
CA ASP A 101 9.27 17.48 6.72
C ASP A 101 9.58 15.99 6.51
N MET A 102 10.87 15.68 6.37
CA MET A 102 11.34 14.31 6.14
C MET A 102 10.95 13.35 7.26
N ASP A 103 10.88 13.84 8.50
CA ASP A 103 10.52 13.02 9.66
C ASP A 103 9.12 12.43 9.56
N THR A 104 8.18 13.15 8.96
CA THR A 104 6.82 12.67 8.69
C THR A 104 6.75 11.74 7.48
N HIS A 105 7.67 11.91 6.53
CA HIS A 105 7.62 11.24 5.24
C HIS A 105 8.60 10.07 5.10
N MET A 106 9.44 9.80 6.09
CA MET A 106 10.42 8.73 6.06
C MET A 106 10.13 7.69 7.14
N LEU A 107 9.91 6.44 6.69
CA LEU A 107 9.74 5.29 7.56
C LEU A 107 10.92 4.34 7.38
N SER A 108 11.40 3.76 8.47
CA SER A 108 12.45 2.75 8.44
C SER A 108 11.85 1.35 8.52
N PHE A 109 12.47 0.38 7.85
CA PHE A 109 12.19 -1.02 8.12
C PHE A 109 13.05 -1.52 9.28
N ASP A 110 12.49 -2.39 10.11
CA ASP A 110 13.23 -3.10 11.12
C ASP A 110 14.27 -4.04 10.48
N THR A 111 15.30 -4.37 11.24
CA THR A 111 16.27 -5.39 10.84
C THR A 111 15.58 -6.74 10.65
N ILE A 112 16.00 -7.47 9.64
CA ILE A 112 15.39 -8.76 9.28
C ILE A 112 15.58 -9.80 10.40
N ARG A 113 14.53 -10.51 10.72
CA ARG A 113 14.50 -11.61 11.71
C ARG A 113 14.34 -12.95 10.98
N PRO A 114 14.66 -14.09 11.61
CA PRO A 114 14.49 -15.41 11.01
C PRO A 114 13.07 -15.65 10.43
N VAL A 115 12.03 -15.25 11.15
CA VAL A 115 10.63 -15.39 10.70
C VAL A 115 10.34 -14.56 9.44
N ASP A 116 11.02 -13.45 9.25
CA ASP A 116 10.81 -12.58 8.10
C ASP A 116 11.34 -13.22 6.80
N HIS A 117 12.44 -13.98 6.86
CA HIS A 117 12.95 -14.79 5.73
C HIS A 117 11.89 -15.79 5.24
N ASP A 118 11.23 -16.50 6.17
CA ASP A 118 10.20 -17.48 5.81
C ASP A 118 8.99 -16.81 5.15
N LEU A 119 8.62 -15.61 5.60
CA LEU A 119 7.52 -14.83 5.02
C LEU A 119 7.87 -14.26 3.63
N VAL A 120 9.10 -13.81 3.43
CA VAL A 120 9.59 -13.38 2.11
C VAL A 120 9.58 -14.56 1.15
N ASP A 121 10.08 -15.71 1.58
CA ASP A 121 10.06 -16.94 0.80
C ASP A 121 8.62 -17.41 0.48
N LEU A 122 7.72 -17.36 1.46
CA LEU A 122 6.28 -17.62 1.26
C LEU A 122 5.71 -16.72 0.15
N ALA A 123 5.99 -15.42 0.20
CA ALA A 123 5.41 -14.46 -0.72
C ALA A 123 5.94 -14.60 -2.15
N PHE A 124 7.22 -14.93 -2.35
CA PHE A 124 7.88 -14.83 -3.64
C PHE A 124 8.38 -16.15 -4.23
N ASN A 125 8.50 -17.22 -3.44
CA ASN A 125 8.98 -18.49 -3.96
C ASN A 125 7.95 -19.17 -4.85
N LYS A 126 8.35 -19.50 -6.09
CA LYS A 126 7.51 -20.20 -7.07
C LYS A 126 6.93 -21.53 -6.54
N LYS A 127 7.68 -22.24 -5.71
CA LYS A 127 7.29 -23.55 -5.19
C LYS A 127 6.25 -23.49 -4.06
N LYS A 128 6.02 -22.32 -3.47
CA LYS A 128 5.08 -22.10 -2.35
C LYS A 128 3.71 -21.55 -2.80
N ALA A 129 3.25 -21.96 -3.98
CA ALA A 129 1.97 -21.45 -4.51
C ALA A 129 0.75 -21.84 -3.64
N ASP A 130 0.74 -23.06 -3.09
CA ASP A 130 -0.35 -23.55 -2.27
C ASP A 130 -0.33 -22.91 -0.86
N ASP A 131 0.84 -22.71 -0.28
CA ASP A 131 1.00 -21.97 0.98
C ASP A 131 0.52 -20.52 0.84
N ARG A 132 0.80 -19.87 -0.32
CA ARG A 132 0.27 -18.53 -0.61
C ARG A 132 -1.25 -18.49 -0.72
N LYS A 133 -1.90 -19.53 -1.27
CA LYS A 133 -3.37 -19.62 -1.31
C LYS A 133 -3.93 -19.62 0.11
N GLU A 134 -3.31 -20.38 1.00
CA GLU A 134 -3.73 -20.42 2.41
C GLU A 134 -3.49 -19.09 3.11
N TRP A 135 -2.33 -18.47 2.91
CA TRP A 135 -2.02 -17.14 3.42
C TRP A 135 -3.06 -16.09 2.98
N LEU A 136 -3.49 -16.11 1.70
CA LEU A 136 -4.52 -15.21 1.18
C LEU A 136 -5.93 -15.52 1.75
N ARG A 137 -6.25 -16.80 2.01
CA ARG A 137 -7.53 -17.19 2.62
C ARG A 137 -7.67 -16.69 4.06
N GLN A 138 -6.57 -16.59 4.77
CA GLN A 138 -6.53 -16.10 6.17
C GLN A 138 -6.59 -14.57 6.25
N PHE A 139 -6.68 -13.87 5.12
CA PHE A 139 -6.78 -12.40 5.11
C PHE A 139 -8.03 -11.91 5.81
N VAL A 140 -7.85 -11.01 6.78
CA VAL A 140 -8.94 -10.35 7.51
C VAL A 140 -9.23 -9.00 6.86
N PRO A 141 -10.46 -8.76 6.36
CA PRO A 141 -10.84 -7.45 5.83
C PRO A 141 -10.64 -6.33 6.86
N GLY A 142 -10.15 -5.19 6.42
CA GLY A 142 -9.82 -4.08 7.31
C GLY A 142 -8.38 -4.08 7.83
N THR A 143 -7.60 -5.13 7.56
CA THR A 143 -6.16 -5.15 7.85
C THR A 143 -5.44 -4.11 7.00
N TYR A 144 -4.59 -3.30 7.63
CA TYR A 144 -3.71 -2.35 6.95
C TYR A 144 -2.46 -2.09 7.77
N LEU A 145 -1.39 -1.61 7.11
CA LEU A 145 -0.17 -1.19 7.79
C LEU A 145 -0.36 0.21 8.38
N ASP A 146 -0.14 0.37 9.69
CA ASP A 146 -0.19 1.67 10.36
C ASP A 146 1.11 2.44 10.10
N HIS A 147 1.05 3.50 9.30
CA HIS A 147 2.20 4.35 8.97
C HIS A 147 2.59 5.34 10.10
N ARG A 148 1.91 5.33 11.23
CA ARG A 148 2.33 6.08 12.42
C ARG A 148 3.49 5.41 13.17
N ILE A 149 3.75 4.14 12.87
CA ILE A 149 4.88 3.37 13.41
C ILE A 149 6.11 3.75 12.59
N ARG A 150 7.14 4.31 13.23
CA ARG A 150 8.37 4.74 12.54
C ARG A 150 9.21 3.59 12.01
N ASN A 151 9.20 2.46 12.70
CA ASN A 151 9.93 1.25 12.31
C ASN A 151 8.94 0.16 11.93
N ILE A 152 8.99 -0.28 10.68
CA ILE A 152 8.08 -1.26 10.11
C ILE A 152 8.74 -2.65 10.16
N PRO A 153 8.18 -3.61 10.92
CA PRO A 153 8.60 -5.00 10.80
C PRO A 153 8.34 -5.54 9.39
N ILE A 154 9.29 -6.26 8.81
CA ILE A 154 9.12 -6.87 7.47
C ILE A 154 7.90 -7.80 7.44
N SER A 155 7.66 -8.54 8.52
CA SER A 155 6.45 -9.36 8.69
C SER A 155 5.16 -8.56 8.60
N ASP A 156 5.12 -7.37 9.20
CA ASP A 156 3.95 -6.49 9.14
C ASP A 156 3.74 -5.94 7.73
N PHE A 157 4.81 -5.54 7.05
CA PHE A 157 4.73 -5.15 5.64
C PHE A 157 4.14 -6.27 4.78
N ILE A 158 4.61 -7.51 4.93
CA ILE A 158 4.12 -8.65 4.15
C ILE A 158 2.66 -8.95 4.45
N ASN A 159 2.28 -9.02 5.74
CA ASN A 159 0.96 -9.47 6.16
C ASN A 159 -0.10 -8.36 6.18
N LYS A 160 0.28 -7.08 6.17
CA LYS A 160 -0.66 -5.96 6.27
C LYS A 160 -0.66 -5.03 5.05
N GLU A 161 0.40 -5.05 4.22
CA GLU A 161 0.48 -4.21 3.02
C GLU A 161 0.61 -5.05 1.74
N LEU A 162 1.60 -5.93 1.64
CA LEU A 162 1.82 -6.75 0.45
C LEU A 162 0.62 -7.68 0.16
N ILE A 163 -0.03 -8.19 1.20
CA ILE A 163 -1.24 -9.00 1.06
C ILE A 163 -2.38 -8.24 0.37
N LEU A 164 -2.53 -6.95 0.65
CA LEU A 164 -3.55 -6.10 0.01
C LEU A 164 -3.31 -5.98 -1.50
N PHE A 165 -2.04 -5.79 -1.89
CA PHE A 165 -1.67 -5.82 -3.31
C PHE A 165 -2.00 -7.18 -3.93
N SER A 166 -1.63 -8.28 -3.27
CA SER A 166 -1.84 -9.65 -3.76
C SER A 166 -3.33 -9.96 -3.96
N MET A 167 -4.19 -9.56 -3.01
CA MET A 167 -5.64 -9.69 -3.12
C MET A 167 -6.19 -8.86 -4.30
N ALA A 168 -5.76 -7.62 -4.42
CA ALA A 168 -6.19 -6.74 -5.50
C ALA A 168 -5.70 -7.22 -6.88
N ASP A 169 -4.49 -7.80 -6.95
CA ASP A 169 -3.96 -8.35 -8.19
C ASP A 169 -4.72 -9.61 -8.62
N ASN A 170 -5.08 -10.50 -7.71
CA ASN A 170 -5.92 -11.67 -8.01
C ASN A 170 -7.26 -11.25 -8.64
N ILE A 171 -7.93 -10.25 -8.06
CA ILE A 171 -9.20 -9.73 -8.60
C ILE A 171 -9.02 -9.15 -10.02
N ARG A 172 -7.90 -8.46 -10.25
CA ARG A 172 -7.61 -7.81 -11.54
C ARG A 172 -7.15 -8.79 -12.61
N SER A 173 -6.35 -9.79 -12.22
CA SER A 173 -5.56 -10.60 -13.14
C SER A 173 -6.20 -11.94 -13.47
N ILE A 174 -7.03 -12.49 -12.58
CA ILE A 174 -7.72 -13.76 -12.79
C ILE A 174 -9.03 -13.52 -13.57
N PRO A 175 -9.25 -14.22 -14.69
CA PRO A 175 -10.49 -14.16 -15.43
C PRO A 175 -11.68 -14.69 -14.61
N SER A 176 -12.85 -14.12 -14.80
CA SER A 176 -14.10 -14.60 -14.19
C SER A 176 -14.48 -15.99 -14.72
N VAL A 177 -14.92 -16.87 -13.83
CA VAL A 177 -15.46 -18.20 -14.21
C VAL A 177 -16.70 -18.10 -15.07
N VAL A 178 -17.50 -17.02 -14.92
CA VAL A 178 -18.79 -16.85 -15.60
C VAL A 178 -18.61 -16.51 -17.08
N ASP A 179 -17.72 -15.59 -17.41
CA ASP A 179 -17.60 -15.02 -18.77
C ASP A 179 -16.17 -15.02 -19.32
N GLY A 180 -15.19 -15.51 -18.55
CA GLY A 180 -13.78 -15.55 -18.96
C GLY A 180 -13.10 -14.17 -19.03
N LEU A 181 -13.77 -13.09 -18.63
CA LEU A 181 -13.26 -11.73 -18.75
C LEU A 181 -12.58 -11.27 -17.45
N LYS A 182 -11.49 -10.55 -17.60
CA LYS A 182 -10.91 -9.76 -16.52
C LYS A 182 -11.71 -8.45 -16.34
N PRO A 183 -11.71 -7.83 -15.13
CA PRO A 183 -12.46 -6.60 -14.89
C PRO A 183 -12.17 -5.46 -15.88
N GLY A 184 -10.90 -5.32 -16.32
CA GLY A 184 -10.51 -4.33 -17.32
C GLY A 184 -11.14 -4.61 -18.69
N GLN A 185 -11.12 -5.87 -19.13
CA GLN A 185 -11.72 -6.29 -20.40
C GLN A 185 -13.23 -6.07 -20.38
N ARG A 186 -13.89 -6.40 -19.26
CA ARG A 186 -15.33 -6.16 -19.11
C ARG A 186 -15.69 -4.68 -19.20
N LYS A 187 -14.87 -3.79 -18.63
CA LYS A 187 -15.06 -2.34 -18.74
C LYS A 187 -14.94 -1.84 -20.19
N VAL A 188 -14.04 -2.41 -20.97
CA VAL A 188 -13.88 -2.05 -22.39
C VAL A 188 -15.05 -2.55 -23.24
N LEU A 189 -15.60 -3.73 -22.89
CA LEU A 189 -16.71 -4.32 -23.64
C LEU A 189 -18.05 -3.59 -23.39
N PHE A 190 -18.26 -3.08 -22.18
CA PHE A 190 -19.52 -2.47 -21.75
C PHE A 190 -19.45 -0.94 -21.54
N GLY A 191 -18.33 -0.31 -21.82
CA GLY A 191 -18.10 1.14 -21.73
C GLY A 191 -18.02 1.78 -23.07
#